data_c9bb5063c3676bf039f783097a34719b
#
_entry.id   c9bb5063c3676bf039f783097a34719b
#
_cell.length_a   1.000
_cell.length_b   1.000
_cell.length_c   1.000
_cell.angle_alpha   90.00
_cell.angle_beta   90.00
_cell.angle_gamma   90.00
#
_symmetry.space_group_name_H-M   'P 1'
#
loop_
_entity.id
_entity.type
_entity.pdbx_description
1 polymer ?
#
loop_
_entity_poly.entity_id
_entity_poly.type
_entity_poly.pdbx_seq_one_letter_code
_entity_poly.pdbx_strand_id
1 'polypeptide(L)'
;MAAKPHYFNIARRAADPPLSVMESLEQIKARVEAAVPLAKIDIVPNPGPANQPSLLIDNEHAREVAKFLRDDPALRLDFCSNATGVDWLDRTAKKTVKVKTVVEGVEKEVDQTSEEKIPGYLEAVYHLFSMTHKHGPVIIRLRTAGRTPGTRLPSLTLIWRSAELQEREIFDLYGIHFDGHPDLRRILMWDEFKDHPMRKDYVPPDDFEWEPTPHDDVLERAKAHYPPRPAETGLKPA
;
A
#
# COMPACT_ATOMS: atom_id res chain seq x y z
N MET A 1 -46.30 -45.62 5.48
CA MET A 1 -45.52 -45.31 4.23
C MET A 1 -44.73 -44.05 4.49
N ALA A 2 -43.42 -44.17 4.73
CA ALA A 2 -42.55 -43.06 5.03
C ALA A 2 -41.83 -42.63 3.72
N ALA A 3 -41.97 -41.37 3.33
CA ALA A 3 -41.34 -40.83 2.15
C ALA A 3 -39.82 -40.69 2.38
N LYS A 4 -39.02 -41.24 1.47
CA LYS A 4 -37.55 -41.11 1.48
C LYS A 4 -37.18 -39.71 1.08
N PRO A 5 -36.19 -39.06 1.75
CA PRO A 5 -35.70 -37.75 1.34
C PRO A 5 -34.94 -37.85 0.01
N HIS A 6 -35.27 -36.96 -0.94
CA HIS A 6 -34.55 -36.81 -2.17
C HIS A 6 -33.18 -36.13 -1.87
N TYR A 7 -32.11 -36.89 -1.88
CA TYR A 7 -30.78 -36.36 -1.93
C TYR A 7 -30.54 -35.72 -3.29
N PHE A 8 -30.24 -34.41 -3.29
CA PHE A 8 -29.75 -33.68 -4.46
C PHE A 8 -28.48 -34.38 -4.95
N ASN A 9 -28.58 -34.97 -6.14
CA ASN A 9 -27.45 -35.58 -6.82
C ASN A 9 -26.58 -34.40 -7.37
N ILE A 10 -25.58 -33.98 -6.59
CA ILE A 10 -24.58 -33.04 -7.05
C ILE A 10 -23.77 -33.80 -8.11
N ALA A 11 -24.14 -33.63 -9.38
CA ALA A 11 -23.33 -34.08 -10.51
C ALA A 11 -21.90 -33.61 -10.26
N ARG A 12 -20.94 -34.53 -10.19
CA ARG A 12 -19.51 -34.23 -10.12
C ARG A 12 -19.21 -33.33 -11.31
N ARG A 13 -18.91 -32.05 -11.03
CA ARG A 13 -18.33 -31.14 -12.03
C ARG A 13 -17.14 -31.85 -12.66
N ALA A 14 -17.06 -31.78 -13.99
CA ALA A 14 -15.87 -32.20 -14.71
C ALA A 14 -14.64 -31.67 -13.98
N ALA A 15 -13.62 -32.53 -13.83
CA ALA A 15 -12.42 -32.19 -13.10
C ALA A 15 -11.93 -30.80 -13.57
N ASP A 16 -11.84 -29.86 -12.62
CA ASP A 16 -11.26 -28.55 -12.89
C ASP A 16 -9.93 -28.76 -13.62
N PRO A 17 -9.63 -27.99 -14.69
CA PRO A 17 -8.34 -28.09 -15.35
C PRO A 17 -7.23 -27.92 -14.31
N PRO A 18 -6.07 -28.60 -14.47
CA PRO A 18 -4.98 -28.48 -13.52
C PRO A 18 -4.68 -27.00 -13.33
N LEU A 19 -4.51 -26.56 -12.07
CA LEU A 19 -4.13 -25.18 -11.73
C LEU A 19 -2.93 -24.83 -12.61
N SER A 20 -3.08 -23.82 -13.45
CA SER A 20 -1.97 -23.34 -14.27
C SER A 20 -0.89 -22.86 -13.30
N VAL A 21 0.33 -23.37 -13.47
CA VAL A 21 1.46 -22.93 -12.65
C VAL A 21 1.63 -21.44 -12.93
N MET A 22 1.57 -20.62 -11.88
CA MET A 22 1.78 -19.18 -12.00
C MET A 22 3.18 -18.92 -12.58
N GLU A 23 3.25 -18.08 -13.61
CA GLU A 23 4.53 -17.62 -14.16
C GLU A 23 5.35 -16.91 -13.09
N SER A 24 6.68 -17.01 -13.16
CA SER A 24 7.55 -16.23 -12.28
C SER A 24 7.43 -14.73 -12.58
N LEU A 25 7.76 -13.87 -11.60
CA LEU A 25 7.71 -12.41 -11.84
C LEU A 25 8.65 -11.96 -12.97
N GLU A 26 9.78 -12.64 -13.16
CA GLU A 26 10.69 -12.40 -14.27
C GLU A 26 10.05 -12.70 -15.62
N GLN A 27 9.28 -13.79 -15.71
CA GLN A 27 8.54 -14.15 -16.92
C GLN A 27 7.42 -13.15 -17.19
N ILE A 28 6.67 -12.76 -16.15
CA ILE A 28 5.62 -11.74 -16.26
C ILE A 28 6.24 -10.41 -16.71
N LYS A 29 7.35 -9.98 -16.09
CA LYS A 29 8.09 -8.77 -16.49
C LYS A 29 8.47 -8.82 -17.97
N ALA A 30 9.14 -9.88 -18.42
CA ALA A 30 9.55 -10.04 -19.82
C ALA A 30 8.36 -10.00 -20.80
N ARG A 31 7.24 -10.59 -20.42
CA ARG A 31 5.99 -10.57 -21.21
C ARG A 31 5.42 -9.15 -21.31
N VAL A 32 5.40 -8.40 -20.20
CA VAL A 32 4.93 -7.02 -20.20
C VAL A 32 5.85 -6.12 -21.01
N GLU A 33 7.18 -6.24 -20.88
CA GLU A 33 8.16 -5.48 -21.66
C GLU A 33 8.05 -5.76 -23.17
N ALA A 34 7.72 -6.99 -23.53
CA ALA A 34 7.46 -7.34 -24.94
C ALA A 34 6.17 -6.69 -25.48
N ALA A 35 5.13 -6.57 -24.65
CA ALA A 35 3.84 -5.99 -25.04
C ALA A 35 3.82 -4.46 -24.98
N VAL A 36 4.52 -3.87 -24.01
CA VAL A 36 4.63 -2.43 -23.77
C VAL A 36 6.11 -2.04 -23.71
N PRO A 37 6.82 -1.92 -24.84
CA PRO A 37 8.28 -1.76 -24.87
C PRO A 37 8.82 -0.47 -24.23
N LEU A 38 7.97 0.54 -24.05
CA LEU A 38 8.34 1.80 -23.42
C LEU A 38 8.19 1.79 -21.90
N ALA A 39 7.47 0.83 -21.34
CA ALA A 39 7.26 0.73 -19.90
C ALA A 39 8.55 0.33 -19.19
N LYS A 40 8.84 1.03 -18.11
CA LYS A 40 9.95 0.70 -17.21
C LYS A 40 9.41 -0.10 -16.03
N ILE A 41 9.91 -1.32 -15.88
CA ILE A 41 9.44 -2.25 -14.85
C ILE A 41 10.64 -2.79 -14.07
N ASP A 42 10.59 -2.63 -12.76
CA ASP A 42 11.60 -3.16 -11.86
C ASP A 42 11.00 -4.17 -10.89
N ILE A 43 11.75 -5.24 -10.60
CA ILE A 43 11.37 -6.19 -9.57
C ILE A 43 11.90 -5.68 -8.23
N VAL A 44 10.98 -5.37 -7.32
CA VAL A 44 11.30 -4.93 -5.95
C VAL A 44 11.21 -6.13 -5.02
N PRO A 45 12.34 -6.56 -4.43
CA PRO A 45 12.33 -7.64 -3.45
C PRO A 45 11.61 -7.21 -2.17
N ASN A 46 10.97 -8.16 -1.51
CA ASN A 46 10.39 -7.94 -0.18
C ASN A 46 11.17 -8.76 0.85
N PRO A 47 12.02 -8.13 1.68
CA PRO A 47 12.80 -8.83 2.70
C PRO A 47 11.96 -9.25 3.92
N GLY A 48 10.68 -8.92 3.94
CA GLY A 48 9.76 -9.30 5.02
C GLY A 48 9.47 -10.81 5.04
N PRO A 49 8.83 -11.31 6.11
CA PRO A 49 8.54 -12.74 6.27
C PRO A 49 7.73 -13.36 5.13
N ALA A 50 6.90 -12.57 4.46
CA ALA A 50 6.10 -13.03 3.32
C ALA A 50 6.94 -13.31 2.07
N ASN A 51 8.15 -12.73 1.97
CA ASN A 51 9.07 -12.86 0.83
C ASN A 51 8.38 -12.77 -0.54
N GLN A 52 7.40 -11.85 -0.66
CA GLN A 52 6.63 -11.64 -1.88
C GLN A 52 7.20 -10.44 -2.64
N PRO A 53 8.00 -10.65 -3.70
CA PRO A 53 8.49 -9.57 -4.53
C PRO A 53 7.35 -8.94 -5.33
N SER A 54 7.57 -7.72 -5.85
CA SER A 54 6.57 -6.94 -6.55
C SER A 54 7.15 -6.27 -7.77
N LEU A 55 6.31 -5.89 -8.73
CA LEU A 55 6.67 -5.13 -9.92
C LEU A 55 6.44 -3.64 -9.66
N LEU A 56 7.49 -2.85 -9.70
CA LEU A 56 7.40 -1.39 -9.73
C LEU A 56 7.26 -0.96 -11.19
N ILE A 57 6.19 -0.25 -11.49
CA ILE A 57 5.84 0.20 -12.84
C ILE A 57 5.94 1.71 -12.89
N ASP A 58 6.45 2.25 -13.99
CA ASP A 58 6.46 3.69 -14.23
C ASP A 58 5.03 4.23 -14.39
N ASN A 59 4.79 5.45 -13.91
CA ASN A 59 3.45 6.02 -13.88
C ASN A 59 2.89 6.34 -15.27
N GLU A 60 3.76 6.60 -16.24
CA GLU A 60 3.39 6.97 -17.60
C GLU A 60 2.67 5.83 -18.32
N HIS A 61 3.18 4.60 -18.18
CA HIS A 61 2.65 3.41 -18.86
C HIS A 61 1.80 2.51 -17.94
N ALA A 62 1.58 2.92 -16.69
CA ALA A 62 0.93 2.09 -15.69
C ALA A 62 -0.45 1.57 -16.13
N ARG A 63 -1.24 2.40 -16.84
CA ARG A 63 -2.56 1.98 -17.32
C ARG A 63 -2.48 0.97 -18.46
N GLU A 64 -1.50 1.12 -19.36
CA GLU A 64 -1.29 0.19 -20.47
C GLU A 64 -0.83 -1.16 -19.94
N VAL A 65 0.13 -1.15 -19.03
CA VAL A 65 0.62 -2.35 -18.35
C VAL A 65 -0.50 -3.03 -17.55
N ALA A 66 -1.26 -2.28 -16.78
CA ALA A 66 -2.38 -2.81 -16.00
C ALA A 66 -3.46 -3.43 -16.91
N LYS A 67 -3.79 -2.78 -18.03
CA LYS A 67 -4.71 -3.34 -19.02
C LYS A 67 -4.18 -4.64 -19.63
N PHE A 68 -2.90 -4.67 -19.98
CA PHE A 68 -2.26 -5.89 -20.48
C PHE A 68 -2.32 -7.02 -19.45
N LEU A 69 -1.95 -6.77 -18.20
CA LEU A 69 -1.99 -7.78 -17.12
C LEU A 69 -3.39 -8.37 -16.92
N ARG A 70 -4.43 -7.55 -17.07
CA ARG A 70 -5.82 -8.02 -16.99
C ARG A 70 -6.26 -8.83 -18.20
N ASP A 71 -5.89 -8.38 -19.40
CA ASP A 71 -6.46 -8.87 -20.66
C ASP A 71 -5.64 -9.99 -21.32
N ASP A 72 -4.35 -10.15 -20.96
CA ASP A 72 -3.50 -11.22 -21.48
C ASP A 72 -4.07 -12.60 -21.12
N PRO A 73 -4.29 -13.47 -22.12
CA PRO A 73 -4.94 -14.77 -21.91
C PRO A 73 -4.18 -15.72 -20.98
N ALA A 74 -2.85 -15.56 -20.85
CA ALA A 74 -2.02 -16.42 -20.01
C ALA A 74 -2.03 -15.95 -18.55
N LEU A 75 -2.17 -14.64 -18.30
CA LEU A 75 -2.16 -14.07 -16.96
C LEU A 75 -3.57 -13.89 -16.42
N ARG A 76 -4.45 -13.24 -17.17
CA ARG A 76 -5.82 -12.91 -16.79
C ARG A 76 -5.97 -12.45 -15.34
N LEU A 77 -5.19 -11.44 -14.97
CA LEU A 77 -5.28 -10.86 -13.61
C LEU A 77 -6.54 -9.97 -13.53
N ASP A 78 -7.68 -10.62 -13.54
CA ASP A 78 -9.01 -10.02 -13.65
C ASP A 78 -9.57 -9.48 -12.33
N PHE A 79 -8.89 -9.72 -11.22
CA PHE A 79 -9.34 -9.30 -9.90
C PHE A 79 -8.24 -8.58 -9.11
N CYS A 80 -8.50 -7.34 -8.71
CA CYS A 80 -7.72 -6.62 -7.71
C CYS A 80 -8.37 -6.83 -6.34
N SER A 81 -7.72 -7.62 -5.49
CA SER A 81 -8.26 -7.95 -4.16
C SER A 81 -8.03 -6.83 -3.16
N ASN A 82 -6.93 -6.11 -3.31
CA ASN A 82 -6.55 -5.04 -2.40
C ASN A 82 -5.68 -3.99 -3.10
N ALA A 83 -5.93 -2.72 -2.79
CA ALA A 83 -5.02 -1.62 -3.07
C ALA A 83 -4.76 -0.86 -1.76
N THR A 84 -3.50 -0.59 -1.45
CA THR A 84 -3.12 0.10 -0.21
C THR A 84 -2.03 1.13 -0.46
N GLY A 85 -2.01 2.18 0.39
CA GLY A 85 -0.96 3.18 0.40
C GLY A 85 0.23 2.74 1.26
N VAL A 86 1.42 3.17 0.90
CA VAL A 86 2.63 3.00 1.72
C VAL A 86 3.39 4.32 1.76
N ASP A 87 3.81 4.71 2.95
CA ASP A 87 4.62 5.90 3.18
C ASP A 87 6.07 5.53 3.50
N TRP A 88 7.00 6.02 2.69
CA TRP A 88 8.44 5.87 2.86
C TRP A 88 9.06 7.21 3.24
N LEU A 89 9.59 7.30 4.46
CA LEU A 89 10.32 8.48 4.92
C LEU A 89 11.67 8.60 4.21
N ASP A 90 12.24 9.81 4.24
CA ASP A 90 13.62 10.04 3.86
C ASP A 90 14.53 9.10 4.63
N ARG A 91 15.48 8.51 3.94
CA ARG A 91 16.45 7.61 4.54
C ARG A 91 17.84 7.90 4.05
N THR A 92 18.82 7.65 4.90
CA THR A 92 20.23 7.71 4.54
C THR A 92 20.74 6.29 4.27
N ALA A 93 21.15 6.02 3.05
CA ALA A 93 21.80 4.77 2.70
C ALA A 93 23.32 4.95 2.84
N LYS A 94 23.98 4.04 3.59
CA LYS A 94 25.43 3.98 3.66
C LYS A 94 25.92 3.05 2.54
N LYS A 95 26.66 3.61 1.59
CA LYS A 95 27.29 2.87 0.51
C LYS A 95 28.78 2.77 0.79
N THR A 96 29.24 1.59 1.14
CA THR A 96 30.67 1.34 1.30
C THR A 96 31.25 0.92 -0.04
N VAL A 97 32.17 1.72 -0.56
CA VAL A 97 32.90 1.43 -1.79
C VAL A 97 34.36 1.22 -1.43
N LYS A 98 34.91 0.11 -1.87
CA LYS A 98 36.33 -0.15 -1.73
C LYS A 98 37.13 0.69 -2.73
N VAL A 99 37.87 1.65 -2.24
CA VAL A 99 38.71 2.51 -3.07
C VAL A 99 40.18 2.09 -2.86
N LYS A 100 40.87 1.83 -3.95
CA LYS A 100 42.31 1.59 -3.90
C LYS A 100 43.04 2.92 -3.74
N THR A 101 43.65 3.10 -2.58
CA THR A 101 44.44 4.29 -2.29
C THR A 101 45.90 3.88 -2.09
N VAL A 102 46.81 4.61 -2.72
CA VAL A 102 48.26 4.39 -2.53
C VAL A 102 48.71 5.18 -1.30
N VAL A 103 48.98 4.46 -0.22
CA VAL A 103 49.58 5.02 1.00
C VAL A 103 51.00 4.50 1.12
N GLU A 104 51.99 5.40 1.16
CA GLU A 104 53.42 5.07 1.27
C GLU A 104 53.95 4.11 0.17
N GLY A 105 53.45 4.23 -1.07
CA GLY A 105 53.91 3.43 -2.21
C GLY A 105 53.33 1.99 -2.26
N VAL A 106 52.37 1.65 -1.36
CA VAL A 106 51.71 0.35 -1.36
C VAL A 106 50.20 0.59 -1.62
N GLU A 107 49.66 -0.14 -2.62
CA GLU A 107 48.22 -0.14 -2.86
C GLU A 107 47.50 -0.81 -1.68
N LYS A 108 46.71 -0.03 -0.94
CA LYS A 108 45.80 -0.54 0.10
C LYS A 108 44.35 -0.27 -0.30
N GLU A 109 43.53 -1.29 -0.15
CA GLU A 109 42.06 -1.11 -0.25
C GLU A 109 41.56 -0.47 1.05
N VAL A 110 40.99 0.71 0.91
CA VAL A 110 40.36 1.43 2.03
C VAL A 110 38.86 1.47 1.78
N ASP A 111 38.09 1.07 2.77
CA ASP A 111 36.62 1.17 2.73
C ASP A 111 36.20 2.63 2.92
N GLN A 112 35.74 3.26 1.84
CA GLN A 112 35.18 4.60 1.90
C GLN A 112 33.66 4.50 2.00
N THR A 113 33.10 4.92 3.12
CA THR A 113 31.65 4.95 3.33
C THR A 113 31.12 6.33 2.89
N SER A 114 30.30 6.34 1.87
CA SER A 114 29.52 7.53 1.47
C SER A 114 28.09 7.42 1.96
N GLU A 115 27.53 8.51 2.46
CA GLU A 115 26.13 8.60 2.84
C GLU A 115 25.35 9.22 1.69
N GLU A 116 24.38 8.47 1.15
CA GLU A 116 23.47 8.93 0.12
C GLU A 116 22.09 9.16 0.74
N LYS A 117 21.55 10.37 0.63
CA LYS A 117 20.19 10.68 1.06
C LYS A 117 19.21 10.24 -0.03
N ILE A 118 18.36 9.30 0.30
CA ILE A 118 17.27 8.84 -0.56
C ILE A 118 16.00 9.56 -0.09
N PRO A 119 15.40 10.43 -0.93
CA PRO A 119 14.17 11.13 -0.57
C PRO A 119 13.03 10.15 -0.36
N GLY A 120 12.13 10.48 0.56
CA GLY A 120 10.93 9.72 0.81
C GLY A 120 9.91 9.87 -0.33
N TYR A 121 9.02 8.90 -0.41
CA TYR A 121 7.97 8.85 -1.43
C TYR A 121 6.76 8.09 -0.89
N LEU A 122 5.65 8.21 -1.60
CA LEU A 122 4.45 7.42 -1.36
C LEU A 122 4.30 6.36 -2.46
N GLU A 123 3.69 5.25 -2.13
CA GLU A 123 3.38 4.19 -3.10
C GLU A 123 1.91 3.78 -2.98
N ALA A 124 1.32 3.41 -4.11
CA ALA A 124 0.10 2.62 -4.17
C ALA A 124 0.48 1.19 -4.58
N VAL A 125 0.05 0.21 -3.80
CA VAL A 125 0.38 -1.20 -3.95
C VAL A 125 -0.90 -1.97 -4.22
N TYR A 126 -0.96 -2.69 -5.34
CA TYR A 126 -2.14 -3.45 -5.76
C TYR A 126 -1.82 -4.94 -5.76
N HIS A 127 -2.72 -5.73 -5.19
CA HIS A 127 -2.63 -7.19 -5.16
C HIS A 127 -3.61 -7.78 -6.17
N LEU A 128 -3.07 -8.37 -7.22
CA LEU A 128 -3.82 -8.85 -8.37
C LEU A 128 -3.92 -10.37 -8.38
N PHE A 129 -5.08 -10.89 -8.69
CA PHE A 129 -5.36 -12.32 -8.79
C PHE A 129 -6.04 -12.63 -10.12
N SER A 130 -5.81 -13.82 -10.61
CA SER A 130 -6.62 -14.41 -11.67
C SER A 130 -7.70 -15.30 -11.06
N MET A 131 -8.94 -14.87 -11.15
CA MET A 131 -10.08 -15.69 -10.77
C MET A 131 -10.31 -16.80 -11.81
N THR A 132 -9.98 -16.52 -13.06
CA THR A 132 -10.11 -17.48 -14.15
C THR A 132 -9.11 -18.63 -14.01
N HIS A 133 -7.83 -18.32 -13.77
CA HIS A 133 -6.75 -19.32 -13.66
C HIS A 133 -6.49 -19.76 -12.21
N LYS A 134 -7.16 -19.13 -11.23
CA LYS A 134 -7.04 -19.44 -9.78
C LYS A 134 -5.61 -19.33 -9.27
N HIS A 135 -4.89 -18.29 -9.65
CA HIS A 135 -3.54 -18.00 -9.19
C HIS A 135 -3.36 -16.53 -8.72
N GLY A 136 -2.30 -16.26 -8.02
CA GLY A 136 -1.89 -14.95 -7.48
C GLY A 136 -1.40 -15.10 -6.04
N PRO A 137 -1.05 -13.98 -5.37
CA PRO A 137 -1.11 -12.62 -5.91
C PRO A 137 0.09 -12.26 -6.79
N VAL A 138 -0.14 -11.46 -7.83
CA VAL A 138 0.88 -10.63 -8.47
C VAL A 138 0.76 -9.23 -7.90
N ILE A 139 1.84 -8.70 -7.36
CA ILE A 139 1.84 -7.40 -6.68
C ILE A 139 2.46 -6.38 -7.61
N ILE A 140 1.73 -5.30 -7.90
CA ILE A 140 2.25 -4.15 -8.65
C ILE A 140 2.32 -2.92 -7.74
N ARG A 141 3.28 -2.05 -8.00
CA ARG A 141 3.51 -0.80 -7.26
C ARG A 141 3.60 0.38 -8.22
N LEU A 142 2.96 1.47 -7.84
CA LEU A 142 3.11 2.78 -8.45
C LEU A 142 3.72 3.70 -7.40
N ARG A 143 4.76 4.45 -7.78
CA ARG A 143 5.51 5.31 -6.87
C ARG A 143 5.36 6.76 -7.25
N THR A 144 5.12 7.63 -6.25
CA THR A 144 5.12 9.08 -6.44
C THR A 144 6.54 9.63 -6.54
N ALA A 145 6.71 10.81 -7.12
CA ALA A 145 8.00 11.48 -7.19
C ALA A 145 8.51 11.94 -5.81
N GLY A 146 7.64 12.05 -4.82
CA GLY A 146 7.99 12.49 -3.47
C GLY A 146 6.80 12.40 -2.53
N ARG A 147 6.92 13.04 -1.34
CA ARG A 147 5.89 13.07 -0.29
C ARG A 147 5.16 14.42 -0.20
N THR A 148 5.39 15.33 -1.15
CA THR A 148 4.78 16.66 -1.14
C THR A 148 3.27 16.59 -1.34
N PRO A 149 2.50 17.59 -0.83
CA PRO A 149 1.09 17.72 -1.14
C PRO A 149 0.85 17.76 -2.64
N GLY A 150 -0.19 17.07 -3.12
CA GLY A 150 -0.56 17.03 -4.53
C GLY A 150 0.24 16.03 -5.38
N THR A 151 1.01 15.11 -4.77
CA THR A 151 1.59 13.97 -5.48
C THR A 151 0.52 13.14 -6.17
N ARG A 152 0.81 12.70 -7.41
CA ARG A 152 -0.17 12.09 -8.30
C ARG A 152 0.28 10.72 -8.77
N LEU A 153 -0.70 9.83 -8.95
CA LEU A 153 -0.57 8.54 -9.61
C LEU A 153 -1.72 8.35 -10.60
N PRO A 154 -1.54 7.59 -11.67
CA PRO A 154 -2.65 7.22 -12.54
C PRO A 154 -3.61 6.27 -11.82
N SER A 155 -4.91 6.54 -11.89
CA SER A 155 -5.94 5.65 -11.38
C SER A 155 -6.04 4.39 -12.23
N LEU A 156 -6.18 3.23 -11.58
CA LEU A 156 -6.42 1.94 -12.20
C LEU A 156 -7.89 1.49 -12.07
N THR A 157 -8.76 2.33 -11.55
CA THR A 157 -10.20 2.05 -11.35
C THR A 157 -10.91 1.61 -12.62
N LEU A 158 -10.56 2.20 -13.79
CA LEU A 158 -11.16 1.81 -15.08
C LEU A 158 -10.75 0.41 -15.54
N ILE A 159 -9.70 -0.15 -14.94
CA ILE A 159 -9.19 -1.48 -15.26
C ILE A 159 -9.73 -2.49 -14.24
N TRP A 160 -9.63 -2.17 -12.96
CA TRP A 160 -10.20 -2.97 -11.85
C TRP A 160 -11.15 -2.10 -11.03
N ARG A 161 -12.44 -2.29 -11.22
CA ARG A 161 -13.45 -1.50 -10.51
C ARG A 161 -13.38 -1.66 -8.98
N SER A 162 -12.87 -2.78 -8.50
CA SER A 162 -12.65 -2.99 -7.06
C SER A 162 -11.66 -2.00 -6.43
N ALA A 163 -10.79 -1.39 -7.23
CA ALA A 163 -9.86 -0.36 -6.75
C ALA A 163 -10.53 1.00 -6.45
N GLU A 164 -11.77 1.24 -6.90
CA GLU A 164 -12.44 2.55 -6.79
C GLU A 164 -12.47 3.09 -5.35
N LEU A 165 -13.01 2.32 -4.42
CA LEU A 165 -13.08 2.73 -3.02
C LEU A 165 -11.72 2.70 -2.33
N GLN A 166 -10.85 1.78 -2.71
CA GLN A 166 -9.52 1.63 -2.13
C GLN A 166 -8.59 2.78 -2.55
N GLU A 167 -8.66 3.25 -3.80
CA GLU A 167 -7.92 4.44 -4.23
C GLU A 167 -8.42 5.70 -3.51
N ARG A 168 -9.72 5.78 -3.19
CA ARG A 168 -10.27 6.85 -2.33
C ARG A 168 -9.73 6.78 -0.90
N GLU A 169 -9.59 5.57 -0.33
CA GLU A 169 -8.96 5.40 0.98
C GLU A 169 -7.49 5.85 0.96
N ILE A 170 -6.74 5.49 -0.09
CA ILE A 170 -5.35 5.91 -0.24
C ILE A 170 -5.26 7.44 -0.40
N PHE A 171 -6.16 8.03 -1.18
CA PHE A 171 -6.26 9.49 -1.30
C PHE A 171 -6.54 10.14 0.06
N ASP A 172 -7.52 9.63 0.78
CA ASP A 172 -7.95 10.17 2.06
C ASP A 172 -6.86 10.09 3.13
N LEU A 173 -6.24 8.91 3.27
CA LEU A 173 -5.33 8.62 4.37
C LEU A 173 -3.87 8.98 4.10
N TYR A 174 -3.44 8.99 2.84
CA TYR A 174 -2.03 9.27 2.44
C TYR A 174 -1.88 10.54 1.59
N GLY A 175 -2.96 11.07 1.00
CA GLY A 175 -2.93 12.27 0.16
C GLY A 175 -2.36 12.04 -1.23
N ILE A 176 -2.45 10.84 -1.77
CA ILE A 176 -2.11 10.54 -3.16
C ILE A 176 -3.30 10.87 -4.04
N HIS A 177 -3.13 11.79 -4.98
CA HIS A 177 -4.17 12.12 -5.94
C HIS A 177 -4.15 11.12 -7.12
N PHE A 178 -5.29 10.51 -7.44
CA PHE A 178 -5.41 9.55 -8.54
C PHE A 178 -5.98 10.20 -9.79
N ASP A 179 -5.13 10.40 -10.80
CA ASP A 179 -5.54 11.00 -12.06
C ASP A 179 -6.48 10.07 -12.84
N GLY A 180 -7.62 10.61 -13.24
CA GLY A 180 -8.65 9.86 -13.96
C GLY A 180 -9.52 8.95 -13.10
N HIS A 181 -9.47 9.09 -11.77
CA HIS A 181 -10.45 8.47 -10.88
C HIS A 181 -11.83 9.10 -11.08
N PRO A 182 -12.92 8.33 -11.19
CA PRO A 182 -14.24 8.86 -11.50
C PRO A 182 -14.86 9.70 -10.39
N ASP A 183 -14.55 9.42 -9.13
CA ASP A 183 -15.14 10.08 -7.94
C ASP A 183 -14.12 10.14 -6.80
N LEU A 184 -13.09 11.00 -6.94
CA LEU A 184 -12.02 11.12 -5.95
C LEU A 184 -12.40 12.12 -4.85
N ARG A 185 -12.98 11.61 -3.79
CA ARG A 185 -13.34 12.33 -2.56
C ARG A 185 -13.02 11.50 -1.33
N ARG A 186 -12.98 12.12 -0.17
CA ARG A 186 -12.73 11.43 1.11
C ARG A 186 -13.79 10.34 1.37
N ILE A 187 -13.44 9.32 2.13
CA ILE A 187 -14.31 8.20 2.44
C ILE A 187 -14.33 7.83 3.93
N LEU A 188 -13.22 7.99 4.63
CA LEU A 188 -13.08 7.65 6.04
C LEU A 188 -13.05 8.90 6.92
N MET A 189 -12.33 9.92 6.48
CA MET A 189 -12.28 11.20 7.20
C MET A 189 -13.41 12.12 6.72
N TRP A 190 -13.83 13.05 7.56
CA TRP A 190 -14.81 14.06 7.16
C TRP A 190 -14.22 15.09 6.17
N ASP A 191 -15.08 15.78 5.44
CA ASP A 191 -14.66 16.59 4.29
C ASP A 191 -13.72 17.75 4.67
N GLU A 192 -13.89 18.34 5.87
CA GLU A 192 -13.08 19.44 6.37
C GLU A 192 -11.73 19.01 6.95
N PHE A 193 -11.50 17.71 7.12
CA PHE A 193 -10.22 17.21 7.62
C PHE A 193 -9.10 17.49 6.63
N LYS A 194 -8.04 18.17 7.05
CA LYS A 194 -7.00 18.68 6.14
C LYS A 194 -5.80 17.75 5.98
N ASP A 195 -5.59 16.89 6.96
CA ASP A 195 -4.40 16.05 7.04
C ASP A 195 -4.62 14.63 6.46
N HIS A 196 -3.57 13.82 6.55
CA HIS A 196 -3.54 12.44 6.09
C HIS A 196 -3.01 11.54 7.20
N PRO A 197 -3.91 10.92 8.01
CA PRO A 197 -3.54 10.31 9.29
C PRO A 197 -2.68 9.04 9.18
N MET A 198 -2.57 8.43 8.00
CA MET A 198 -1.71 7.25 7.80
C MET A 198 -0.29 7.60 7.33
N ARG A 199 0.02 8.88 7.16
CA ARG A 199 1.41 9.31 6.95
C ARG A 199 2.21 9.15 8.24
N LYS A 200 3.44 8.72 8.13
CA LYS A 200 4.34 8.49 9.27
C LYS A 200 4.76 9.77 10.01
N ASP A 201 4.63 10.92 9.37
CA ASP A 201 4.89 12.24 9.94
C ASP A 201 3.62 12.94 10.44
N TYR A 202 2.49 12.26 10.41
CA TYR A 202 1.26 12.79 10.98
C TYR A 202 1.37 12.85 12.50
N VAL A 203 1.08 14.03 13.04
CA VAL A 203 0.97 14.26 14.47
C VAL A 203 -0.49 14.52 14.79
N PRO A 204 -1.16 13.61 15.53
CA PRO A 204 -2.55 13.86 15.92
C PRO A 204 -2.61 15.12 16.77
N PRO A 205 -3.62 15.98 16.60
CA PRO A 205 -3.83 17.11 17.48
C PRO A 205 -4.04 16.61 18.91
N ASP A 206 -3.64 17.40 19.91
CA ASP A 206 -3.82 17.07 21.32
C ASP A 206 -5.30 16.91 21.70
N ASP A 207 -6.17 17.50 20.89
CA ASP A 207 -7.61 17.36 20.97
C ASP A 207 -8.09 16.34 19.93
N PHE A 208 -8.36 15.12 20.37
CA PHE A 208 -8.90 14.06 19.52
C PHE A 208 -10.34 14.30 19.09
N GLU A 209 -11.01 15.25 19.68
CA GLU A 209 -12.41 15.54 19.41
C GLU A 209 -12.51 16.80 18.58
N TRP A 210 -12.52 16.64 17.28
CA TRP A 210 -13.00 17.66 16.35
C TRP A 210 -14.55 17.76 16.41
N GLU A 211 -15.08 17.54 17.60
CA GLU A 211 -16.46 17.92 17.84
C GLU A 211 -16.49 19.43 18.13
N PRO A 212 -17.44 20.15 17.54
CA PRO A 212 -17.61 21.58 17.86
C PRO A 212 -18.10 21.82 19.28
N THR A 213 -17.97 20.83 20.15
CA THR A 213 -18.28 20.90 21.56
C THR A 213 -17.06 21.43 22.30
N PRO A 214 -17.09 22.64 22.87
CA PRO A 214 -15.97 23.14 23.63
C PRO A 214 -15.64 22.18 24.78
N HIS A 215 -14.44 21.62 24.80
CA HIS A 215 -14.00 20.69 25.86
C HIS A 215 -14.07 21.31 27.24
N ASP A 216 -13.82 22.62 27.32
CA ASP A 216 -13.93 23.37 28.57
C ASP A 216 -15.32 23.24 29.20
N ASP A 217 -16.38 23.24 28.40
CA ASP A 217 -17.74 23.03 28.88
C ASP A 217 -17.98 21.62 29.45
N VAL A 218 -17.39 20.59 28.85
CA VAL A 218 -17.52 19.20 29.35
C VAL A 218 -16.76 19.02 30.63
N LEU A 219 -15.53 19.54 30.73
CA LEU A 219 -14.71 19.50 31.92
C LEU A 219 -15.33 20.32 33.08
N GLU A 220 -15.94 21.47 32.78
CA GLU A 220 -16.65 22.27 33.80
C GLU A 220 -17.92 21.57 34.27
N ARG A 221 -18.69 20.98 33.38
CA ARG A 221 -19.85 20.15 33.74
C ARG A 221 -19.44 18.93 34.54
N ALA A 222 -18.35 18.26 34.16
CA ALA A 222 -17.81 17.13 34.92
C ALA A 222 -17.37 17.53 36.34
N LYS A 223 -16.72 18.68 36.50
CA LYS A 223 -16.35 19.23 37.83
C LYS A 223 -17.57 19.55 38.65
N ALA A 224 -18.67 20.02 38.05
CA ALA A 224 -19.91 20.32 38.77
C ALA A 224 -20.64 19.05 39.25
N HIS A 225 -20.59 17.97 38.46
CA HIS A 225 -21.24 16.69 38.80
C HIS A 225 -20.36 15.74 39.64
N TYR A 226 -19.05 15.87 39.55
CA TYR A 226 -18.08 15.09 40.30
C TYR A 226 -17.20 16.03 41.13
N PRO A 227 -17.66 16.53 42.29
CA PRO A 227 -16.81 17.35 43.14
C PRO A 227 -15.55 16.57 43.50
N PRO A 228 -14.40 17.24 43.62
CA PRO A 228 -13.13 16.59 43.94
C PRO A 228 -13.29 15.74 45.20
N ARG A 229 -12.86 14.48 45.12
CA ARG A 229 -12.82 13.60 46.28
C ARG A 229 -12.09 14.33 47.44
N PRO A 230 -12.63 14.38 48.63
CA PRO A 230 -11.90 14.93 49.76
C PRO A 230 -10.54 14.21 49.87
N ALA A 231 -9.47 14.97 49.97
CA ALA A 231 -8.13 14.41 50.10
C ALA A 231 -8.16 13.35 51.23
N GLU A 232 -7.77 12.12 50.88
CA GLU A 232 -7.62 11.06 51.88
C GLU A 232 -6.60 11.53 52.92
N THR A 233 -7.12 11.93 54.09
CA THR A 233 -6.31 12.26 55.24
C THR A 233 -5.54 11.01 55.63
N GLY A 234 -4.23 11.06 55.43
CA GLY A 234 -3.23 10.01 55.52
C GLY A 234 -3.49 8.94 56.58
N LEU A 235 -3.66 7.72 56.10
CA LEU A 235 -3.31 6.55 56.87
C LEU A 235 -1.84 6.23 56.55
N LYS A 236 -0.98 6.52 57.54
CA LYS A 236 0.39 5.98 57.56
C LYS A 236 0.30 4.46 57.64
N PRO A 237 1.03 3.71 56.84
CA PRO A 237 1.17 2.28 57.06
C PRO A 237 1.92 2.01 58.35
N ALA A 238 1.41 1.05 59.10
CA ALA A 238 2.05 0.52 60.30
C ALA A 238 3.25 -0.38 59.92
#